data_96e7d251faf8c6cf62d9ee2b5bd8eb10
#
_entry.id   96e7d251faf8c6cf62d9ee2b5bd8eb10
#
_cell.length_a   1.000
_cell.length_b   1.000
_cell.length_c   1.000
_cell.angle_alpha   90.00
_cell.angle_beta   90.00
_cell.angle_gamma   90.00
#
_symmetry.space_group_name_H-M   'P 1'
#
loop_
_entity.id
_entity.type
_entity.pdbx_description
1 polymer ?
#
loop_
_entity_poly.entity_id
_entity_poly.type
_entity_poly.pdbx_seq_one_letter_code
_entity_poly.pdbx_strand_id
1 'polypeptide(L)' 'MRELSDEMLIEAYEKALTLSLNDDFIAIIRSEMERRRLSVTQPIS' A
#
# COMPACT_ATOMS: atom_id res chain seq x y z
N MET A 1 -0.98 -17.86 -8.34
CA MET A 1 -0.73 -17.16 -7.94
C MET A 1 -1.39 -16.53 -7.10
N ARG A 2 -1.20 -16.12 -6.28
CA ARG A 2 -1.78 -15.55 -5.41
C ARG A 2 -1.32 -14.29 -5.25
N GLU A 3 -1.42 -13.33 -5.97
CA GLU A 3 -1.06 -12.02 -5.74
C GLU A 3 -2.16 -11.28 -5.16
N LEU A 4 -1.97 -10.30 -4.37
CA LEU A 4 -3.01 -9.48 -3.79
C LEU A 4 -3.62 -8.66 -4.89
N SER A 5 -4.90 -8.46 -4.84
CA SER A 5 -5.53 -7.64 -5.84
C SER A 5 -5.21 -6.21 -5.46
N ASP A 6 -5.44 -5.28 -6.34
CA ASP A 6 -5.13 -3.89 -6.09
C ASP A 6 -5.90 -3.38 -4.89
N GLU A 7 -7.15 -3.73 -4.77
CA GLU A 7 -7.92 -3.28 -3.65
C GLU A 7 -7.37 -3.81 -2.35
N MET A 8 -6.96 -5.06 -2.33
CA MET A 8 -6.43 -5.65 -1.13
C MET A 8 -5.13 -4.99 -0.76
N LEU A 9 -4.35 -4.63 -1.74
CA LEU A 9 -3.07 -4.00 -1.47
C LEU A 9 -3.28 -2.62 -0.87
N ILE A 10 -4.23 -1.87 -1.39
CA ILE A 10 -4.52 -0.56 -0.86
C ILE A 10 -5.04 -0.67 0.56
N GLU A 11 -5.90 -1.64 0.79
CA GLU A 11 -6.44 -1.82 2.11
C GLU A 11 -5.34 -2.20 3.09
N ALA A 12 -4.43 -3.04 2.67
CA ALA A 12 -3.33 -3.44 3.53
C ALA A 12 -2.46 -2.23 3.87
N TYR A 13 -2.26 -1.37 2.91
CA TYR A 13 -1.45 -0.19 3.13
C TYR A 13 -2.13 0.70 4.17
N GLU A 14 -3.41 0.92 4.02
CA GLU A 14 -4.12 1.75 4.97
C GLU A 14 -4.10 1.18 6.36
N LYS A 15 -4.27 -0.12 6.46
CA LYS A 15 -4.25 -0.72 7.76
C LYS A 15 -2.86 -0.65 8.36
N ALA A 16 -1.85 -0.80 7.56
CA ALA A 16 -0.49 -0.73 8.06
C ALA A 16 -0.21 0.66 8.62
N LEU A 17 -0.75 1.68 7.98
CA LEU A 17 -0.54 3.03 8.49
C LEU A 17 -1.33 3.24 9.77
N THR A 18 -2.55 2.77 9.79
CA THR A 18 -3.39 2.96 10.95
C THR A 18 -2.83 2.24 12.17
N LEU A 19 -2.29 1.06 11.97
CA LEU A 19 -1.78 0.31 13.07
C LEU A 19 -0.33 0.62 13.37
N SER A 20 0.25 1.52 12.63
CA SER A 20 1.62 1.92 12.83
C SER A 20 2.54 0.72 12.75
N LEU A 21 2.39 -0.07 11.73
CA LEU A 21 3.22 -1.23 11.60
C LEU A 21 4.62 -0.83 11.19
N ASN A 22 5.47 -1.82 11.08
CA ASN A 22 6.85 -1.57 10.78
C ASN A 22 7.02 -0.73 9.54
N ASP A 23 7.91 0.23 9.57
CA ASP A 23 8.16 1.10 8.45
C ASP A 23 8.66 0.32 7.24
N ASP A 24 9.45 -0.69 7.45
CA ASP A 24 9.95 -1.49 6.34
C ASP A 24 8.80 -2.17 5.63
N PHE A 25 7.84 -2.63 6.39
CA PHE A 25 6.71 -3.31 5.80
C PHE A 25 5.88 -2.31 4.99
N ILE A 26 5.68 -1.14 5.54
CA ILE A 26 4.92 -0.11 4.86
C ILE A 26 5.63 0.29 3.58
N ALA A 27 6.94 0.38 3.62
CA ALA A 27 7.70 0.75 2.44
C ALA A 27 7.57 -0.31 1.35
N ILE A 28 7.51 -1.56 1.74
CA ILE A 28 7.38 -2.62 0.77
C ILE A 28 6.03 -2.54 0.08
N ILE A 29 4.98 -2.32 0.85
CA ILE A 29 3.65 -2.24 0.27
C ILE A 29 3.58 -1.01 -0.65
N ARG A 30 4.13 0.09 -0.20
CA ARG A 30 4.09 1.29 -0.97
C ARG A 30 4.81 1.11 -2.30
N SER A 31 5.95 0.45 -2.24
CA SER A 31 6.71 0.21 -3.43
C SER A 31 5.92 -0.63 -4.42
N GLU A 32 5.20 -1.59 -3.92
CA GLU A 32 4.40 -2.44 -4.77
C GLU A 32 3.27 -1.63 -5.40
N MET A 33 2.69 -0.74 -4.64
CA MET A 33 1.62 0.08 -5.16
C MET A 33 2.13 0.98 -6.27
N GLU A 34 3.30 1.53 -6.09
CA GLU A 34 3.87 2.38 -7.11
C GLU A 34 4.15 1.60 -8.37
N ARG A 35 4.59 0.36 -8.21
CA ARG A 35 4.89 -0.43 -9.33
C ARG A 35 3.63 -0.70 -10.13
N ARG A 36 2.50 -0.81 -9.48
CA ARG A 36 1.24 -1.04 -10.14
C ARG A 36 0.55 0.25 -10.52
N ARG A 37 1.19 1.37 -10.21
CA ARG A 37 0.60 2.67 -10.48
C ARG A 37 -0.71 2.89 -9.77
N LEU A 38 -0.82 2.40 -8.57
CA LEU A 38 -2.01 2.61 -7.78
C LEU A 38 -1.86 3.92 -7.03
N SER A 39 -2.83 4.76 -7.03
CA SER A 39 -2.74 5.97 -6.36
C SER A 39 -3.49 5.92 -5.17
N VAL A 40 -2.92 6.19 -4.08
CA VAL A 40 -3.65 6.12 -2.89
C VAL A 40 -4.00 7.39 -2.60
N THR A 41 -4.78 7.94 -2.51
CA THR A 41 -5.18 9.12 -1.94
C THR A 41 -4.19 10.05 -1.90
N GLN A 42 -3.66 10.59 -2.68
CA GLN A 42 -2.78 11.43 -2.57
C GLN A 42 -3.21 12.67 -2.66
N PRO A 43 -3.16 13.44 -2.10
CA PRO A 43 -3.66 14.73 -2.02
C PRO A 43 -2.91 15.40 -3.03
N ILE A 44 -2.60 15.72 -3.57
CA ILE A 44 -2.06 16.45 -4.31
C ILE A 44 -1.38 16.95 -4.39
N SER A 45 -1.03 17.20 -4.67
CA SER A 45 -0.52 17.74 -5.04
C SER A 45 -0.36 18.26 -5.49
#